data_d910fd8a09a1b29cd6f68f2edeb34f74
#
_entry.id   d910fd8a09a1b29cd6f68f2edeb34f74
#
_cell.length_a   1.000
_cell.length_b   1.000
_cell.length_c   1.000
_cell.angle_alpha   90.00
_cell.angle_beta   90.00
_cell.angle_gamma   90.00
#
_symmetry.space_group_name_H-M   'P 1'
#
loop_
_entity.id
_entity.type
_entity.pdbx_description
1 polymer ?
#
loop_
_entity_poly.entity_id
_entity_poly.type
_entity_poly.pdbx_seq_one_letter_code
_entity_poly.pdbx_strand_id
1 'polypeptide(L)'
;VRKSPSQLLSYRPEELDHSFIGMSGGQIFHEMMLRHKVHTVFGYPGGAILPVFDAIYQSKNFDFVLPRREDGAGHMAEGFARARGVPGVVLVTSGPGATNVITPMQDAMSDGVPLVVFCGQVATSAIGSDAFQEADVVGISRSCTKWNVMVKDVAELPRRVNEAFKIAMSGRRGPVLVDLPKDVTASVLKHPIPYSWTSPEPVSYTHL
;
A
#
# COMPACT_ATOMS: atom_id res chain seq x y z
N VAL A 1 -11.82 38.38 13.15
CA VAL A 1 -13.12 38.19 12.49
C VAL A 1 -13.74 36.93 13.05
N ARG A 2 -14.77 37.03 13.90
CA ARG A 2 -15.52 35.90 14.44
C ARG A 2 -16.36 35.30 13.29
N LYS A 3 -16.16 34.01 12.97
CA LYS A 3 -17.01 33.30 12.02
C LYS A 3 -18.44 33.22 12.56
N SER A 4 -19.43 33.46 11.72
CA SER A 4 -20.83 33.42 12.10
C SER A 4 -21.28 32.01 12.51
N PRO A 5 -22.26 31.84 13.42
CA PRO A 5 -22.76 30.55 13.86
C PRO A 5 -23.28 29.66 12.75
N SER A 6 -23.69 30.21 11.60
CA SER A 6 -24.15 29.45 10.42
C SER A 6 -23.03 28.72 9.65
N GLN A 7 -21.76 29.08 9.88
CA GLN A 7 -20.61 28.39 9.29
C GLN A 7 -20.15 27.18 10.12
N LEU A 8 -20.74 26.95 11.29
CA LEU A 8 -20.45 25.80 12.16
C LEU A 8 -21.44 24.64 11.96
N LEU A 9 -22.44 24.76 11.08
CA LEU A 9 -23.56 23.83 10.95
C LEU A 9 -23.53 22.94 9.70
N SER A 10 -22.40 22.80 9.01
CA SER A 10 -22.29 21.81 7.92
C SER A 10 -21.35 20.63 8.26
N TYR A 11 -21.26 20.24 9.52
CA TYR A 11 -20.72 18.94 9.85
C TYR A 11 -21.76 17.89 9.43
N ARG A 12 -21.69 17.44 8.16
CA ARG A 12 -22.33 16.17 7.78
C ARG A 12 -21.56 15.10 8.54
N PRO A 13 -22.23 14.28 9.37
CA PRO A 13 -21.56 13.12 9.94
C PRO A 13 -20.93 12.35 8.76
N GLU A 14 -19.64 12.06 8.86
CA GLU A 14 -18.92 11.32 7.84
C GLU A 14 -19.64 10.00 7.67
N GLU A 15 -20.00 9.65 6.43
CA GLU A 15 -20.66 8.40 6.12
C GLU A 15 -19.71 7.25 6.48
N LEU A 16 -20.19 6.26 7.23
CA LEU A 16 -19.39 5.14 7.70
C LEU A 16 -19.54 3.93 6.78
N ASP A 17 -18.44 3.31 6.45
CA ASP A 17 -18.39 2.04 5.73
C ASP A 17 -18.31 0.88 6.72
N HIS A 18 -19.33 0.03 6.68
CA HIS A 18 -19.45 -1.17 7.51
C HIS A 18 -18.95 -2.43 6.80
N SER A 19 -18.63 -2.37 5.51
CA SER A 19 -18.30 -3.54 4.67
C SER A 19 -17.03 -4.26 5.07
N PHE A 20 -16.12 -3.58 5.76
CA PHE A 20 -14.85 -4.13 6.21
C PHE A 20 -14.88 -4.74 7.63
N ILE A 21 -15.99 -4.59 8.37
CA ILE A 21 -16.09 -5.16 9.72
C ILE A 21 -15.96 -6.69 9.65
N GLY A 22 -15.10 -7.25 10.49
CA GLY A 22 -14.81 -8.68 10.54
C GLY A 22 -13.72 -9.14 9.59
N MET A 23 -13.22 -8.27 8.68
CA MET A 23 -12.10 -8.59 7.80
C MET A 23 -10.77 -8.45 8.54
N SER A 24 -9.83 -9.36 8.26
CA SER A 24 -8.43 -9.17 8.65
C SER A 24 -7.77 -8.10 7.78
N GLY A 25 -6.63 -7.53 8.23
CA GLY A 25 -5.88 -6.58 7.44
C GLY A 25 -5.46 -7.16 6.07
N GLY A 26 -5.14 -8.46 5.98
CA GLY A 26 -4.89 -9.14 4.71
C GLY A 26 -6.10 -9.15 3.79
N GLN A 27 -7.29 -9.42 4.32
CA GLN A 27 -8.55 -9.37 3.56
C GLN A 27 -8.92 -7.95 3.13
N ILE A 28 -8.67 -6.96 3.99
CA ILE A 28 -8.84 -5.55 3.66
C ILE A 28 -7.88 -5.14 2.53
N PHE A 29 -6.62 -5.56 2.59
CA PHE A 29 -5.66 -5.34 1.51
C PHE A 29 -6.19 -5.91 0.19
N HIS A 30 -6.64 -7.16 0.18
CA HIS A 30 -7.20 -7.81 -1.01
C HIS A 30 -8.38 -7.01 -1.58
N GLU A 31 -9.35 -6.64 -0.75
CA GLU A 31 -10.52 -5.85 -1.17
C GLU A 31 -10.11 -4.49 -1.73
N MET A 32 -9.13 -3.82 -1.11
CA MET A 32 -8.62 -2.53 -1.61
C MET A 32 -7.93 -2.68 -2.98
N MET A 33 -7.20 -3.78 -3.23
CA MET A 33 -6.64 -4.04 -4.55
C MET A 33 -7.74 -4.18 -5.60
N LEU A 34 -8.85 -4.86 -5.29
CA LEU A 34 -10.01 -4.99 -6.18
C LEU A 34 -10.64 -3.62 -6.46
N ARG A 35 -10.84 -2.79 -5.44
CA ARG A 35 -11.40 -1.44 -5.59
C ARG A 35 -10.52 -0.54 -6.46
N HIS A 36 -9.19 -0.69 -6.39
CA HIS A 36 -8.23 -0.02 -7.27
C HIS A 36 -8.08 -0.67 -8.65
N LYS A 37 -8.84 -1.72 -8.96
CA LYS A 37 -8.79 -2.46 -10.24
C LYS A 37 -7.38 -2.98 -10.54
N VAL A 38 -6.67 -3.41 -9.51
CA VAL A 38 -5.37 -4.06 -9.67
C VAL A 38 -5.60 -5.45 -10.24
N HIS A 39 -5.00 -5.74 -11.39
CA HIS A 39 -5.11 -7.04 -12.07
C HIS A 39 -3.84 -7.87 -11.95
N THR A 40 -2.71 -7.27 -11.63
CA THR A 40 -1.42 -7.95 -11.55
C THR A 40 -0.62 -7.42 -10.37
N VAL A 41 -0.12 -8.33 -9.55
CA VAL A 41 0.79 -8.02 -8.43
C VAL A 41 2.09 -8.78 -8.63
N PHE A 42 3.20 -8.09 -8.53
CA PHE A 42 4.55 -8.67 -8.63
C PHE A 42 5.14 -8.78 -7.22
N GLY A 43 5.78 -9.88 -6.87
CA GLY A 43 6.33 -9.94 -5.52
C GLY A 43 6.93 -11.27 -5.12
N TYR A 44 7.35 -11.32 -3.87
CA TYR A 44 7.94 -12.49 -3.28
C TYR A 44 7.43 -12.70 -1.85
N PRO A 45 6.93 -13.90 -1.50
CA PRO A 45 6.39 -14.17 -0.17
C PRO A 45 7.48 -14.24 0.91
N GLY A 46 7.07 -14.02 2.16
CA GLY A 46 7.93 -14.19 3.32
C GLY A 46 7.15 -14.03 4.63
N GLY A 47 7.79 -14.38 5.74
CA GLY A 47 7.12 -14.56 7.02
C GLY A 47 6.33 -13.37 7.55
N ALA A 48 6.81 -12.14 7.32
CA ALA A 48 6.15 -10.94 7.83
C ALA A 48 4.90 -10.54 7.04
N ILE A 49 4.77 -10.97 5.78
CA ILE A 49 3.65 -10.60 4.90
C ILE A 49 2.65 -11.75 4.66
N LEU A 50 2.84 -12.89 5.30
CA LEU A 50 1.97 -14.07 5.14
C LEU A 50 0.48 -13.78 5.31
N PRO A 51 0.00 -12.96 6.27
CA PRO A 51 -1.43 -12.70 6.38
C PRO A 51 -2.05 -12.07 5.12
N VAL A 52 -1.26 -11.31 4.36
CA VAL A 52 -1.69 -10.76 3.07
C VAL A 52 -1.68 -11.85 2.01
N PHE A 53 -0.62 -12.67 1.94
CA PHE A 53 -0.53 -13.78 0.97
C PHE A 53 -1.65 -14.80 1.18
N ASP A 54 -1.99 -15.14 2.42
CA ASP A 54 -3.11 -16.03 2.73
C ASP A 54 -4.45 -15.49 2.18
N ALA A 55 -4.67 -14.18 2.28
CA ALA A 55 -5.88 -13.54 1.78
C ALA A 55 -5.96 -13.51 0.25
N ILE A 56 -4.82 -13.40 -0.46
CA ILE A 56 -4.78 -13.32 -1.92
C ILE A 56 -4.57 -14.66 -2.61
N TYR A 57 -4.11 -15.69 -1.91
CA TYR A 57 -3.69 -16.97 -2.48
C TYR A 57 -4.78 -17.66 -3.32
N GLN A 58 -6.02 -17.56 -2.91
CA GLN A 58 -7.15 -18.17 -3.61
C GLN A 58 -7.90 -17.18 -4.52
N SER A 59 -7.41 -15.95 -4.63
CA SER A 59 -8.05 -14.93 -5.45
C SER A 59 -7.97 -15.28 -6.93
N LYS A 60 -9.10 -15.25 -7.61
CA LYS A 60 -9.19 -15.35 -9.08
C LYS A 60 -9.25 -13.97 -9.74
N ASN A 61 -9.14 -12.91 -8.96
CA ASN A 61 -9.40 -11.55 -9.43
C ASN A 61 -8.16 -10.83 -9.94
N PHE A 62 -6.96 -11.34 -9.60
CA PHE A 62 -5.71 -10.85 -10.15
C PHE A 62 -4.64 -11.93 -10.21
N ASP A 63 -3.66 -11.74 -11.09
CA ASP A 63 -2.51 -12.60 -11.26
C ASP A 63 -1.40 -12.20 -10.28
N PHE A 64 -0.80 -13.17 -9.62
CA PHE A 64 0.41 -12.97 -8.85
C PHE A 64 1.62 -13.48 -9.62
N VAL A 65 2.56 -12.57 -9.96
CA VAL A 65 3.79 -12.89 -10.67
C VAL A 65 4.93 -13.08 -9.68
N LEU A 66 5.43 -14.31 -9.58
CA LEU A 66 6.52 -14.68 -8.69
C LEU A 66 7.86 -14.72 -9.47
N PRO A 67 8.73 -13.71 -9.33
CA PRO A 67 10.09 -13.74 -9.89
C PRO A 67 11.02 -14.55 -8.99
N ARG A 68 12.31 -14.58 -9.35
CA ARG A 68 13.32 -15.25 -8.50
C ARG A 68 13.85 -14.37 -7.37
N ARG A 69 13.68 -13.04 -7.47
CA ARG A 69 14.15 -12.05 -6.50
C ARG A 69 13.23 -10.84 -6.51
N GLU A 70 13.20 -10.11 -5.41
CA GLU A 70 12.30 -8.97 -5.21
C GLU A 70 12.67 -7.76 -6.09
N ASP A 71 13.95 -7.56 -6.40
CA ASP A 71 14.38 -6.54 -7.37
C ASP A 71 13.80 -6.82 -8.76
N GLY A 72 13.78 -8.09 -9.17
CA GLY A 72 13.09 -8.52 -10.39
C GLY A 72 11.60 -8.19 -10.37
N ALA A 73 10.91 -8.37 -9.22
CA ALA A 73 9.51 -7.97 -9.07
C ALA A 73 9.32 -6.47 -9.30
N GLY A 74 10.19 -5.66 -8.70
CA GLY A 74 10.17 -4.20 -8.87
C GLY A 74 10.31 -3.78 -10.32
N HIS A 75 11.34 -4.28 -11.02
CA HIS A 75 11.58 -3.94 -12.44
C HIS A 75 10.48 -4.48 -13.38
N MET A 76 9.90 -5.66 -13.09
CA MET A 76 8.72 -6.13 -13.82
C MET A 76 7.52 -5.20 -13.64
N ALA A 77 7.29 -4.74 -12.41
CA ALA A 77 6.22 -3.79 -12.11
C ALA A 77 6.44 -2.43 -12.79
N GLU A 78 7.69 -1.95 -12.89
CA GLU A 78 8.02 -0.76 -13.67
C GLU A 78 7.70 -0.93 -15.15
N GLY A 79 8.16 -2.02 -15.76
CA GLY A 79 7.86 -2.35 -17.16
C GLY A 79 6.36 -2.40 -17.41
N PHE A 80 5.61 -3.03 -16.50
CA PHE A 80 4.15 -3.07 -16.54
C PHE A 80 3.54 -1.67 -16.45
N ALA A 81 3.99 -0.85 -15.51
CA ALA A 81 3.49 0.52 -15.33
C ALA A 81 3.73 1.39 -16.58
N ARG A 82 4.92 1.29 -17.19
CA ARG A 82 5.26 1.99 -18.45
C ARG A 82 4.36 1.55 -19.61
N ALA A 83 4.11 0.26 -19.73
CA ALA A 83 3.32 -0.30 -20.83
C ALA A 83 1.81 -0.01 -20.69
N ARG A 84 1.29 -0.01 -19.46
CA ARG A 84 -0.15 0.10 -19.19
C ARG A 84 -0.61 1.50 -18.78
N GLY A 85 0.30 2.38 -18.38
CA GLY A 85 -0.04 3.73 -17.90
C GLY A 85 -0.70 3.78 -16.53
N VAL A 86 -0.71 2.66 -15.78
CA VAL A 86 -1.25 2.52 -14.43
C VAL A 86 -0.13 2.18 -13.43
N PRO A 87 -0.32 2.33 -12.11
CA PRO A 87 0.72 1.95 -11.16
C PRO A 87 1.07 0.47 -11.24
N GLY A 88 2.37 0.16 -11.23
CA GLY A 88 2.85 -1.18 -10.94
C GLY A 88 2.72 -1.47 -9.44
N VAL A 89 2.27 -2.66 -9.07
CA VAL A 89 2.08 -3.06 -7.67
C VAL A 89 3.08 -4.13 -7.28
N VAL A 90 3.83 -3.88 -6.22
CA VAL A 90 4.84 -4.79 -5.68
C VAL A 90 4.47 -5.20 -4.26
N LEU A 91 4.57 -6.49 -3.96
CA LEU A 91 4.30 -7.06 -2.64
C LEU A 91 5.47 -7.94 -2.19
N VAL A 92 6.17 -7.53 -1.13
CA VAL A 92 7.36 -8.20 -0.62
C VAL A 92 7.33 -8.31 0.90
N THR A 93 8.23 -9.13 1.46
CA THR A 93 8.37 -9.27 2.91
C THR A 93 9.24 -8.18 3.54
N SER A 94 9.47 -8.27 4.84
CA SER A 94 10.33 -7.37 5.62
C SER A 94 11.82 -7.55 5.31
N GLY A 95 12.65 -6.73 5.92
CA GLY A 95 14.11 -6.84 5.89
C GLY A 95 14.67 -7.00 4.48
N PRO A 96 15.25 -8.18 4.16
CA PRO A 96 15.86 -8.40 2.84
C PRO A 96 14.87 -8.26 1.68
N GLY A 97 13.60 -8.60 1.87
CA GLY A 97 12.57 -8.39 0.85
C GLY A 97 12.35 -6.93 0.53
N ALA A 98 12.24 -6.10 1.57
CA ALA A 98 12.07 -4.65 1.42
C ALA A 98 13.34 -3.97 0.88
N THR A 99 14.54 -4.36 1.35
CA THR A 99 15.80 -3.74 0.88
C THR A 99 16.11 -4.09 -0.57
N ASN A 100 15.73 -5.28 -1.05
CA ASN A 100 15.93 -5.67 -2.45
C ASN A 100 15.12 -4.83 -3.44
N VAL A 101 14.01 -4.19 -3.03
CA VAL A 101 13.21 -3.33 -3.94
C VAL A 101 13.65 -1.86 -3.95
N ILE A 102 14.71 -1.51 -3.23
CA ILE A 102 15.23 -0.13 -3.21
C ILE A 102 15.74 0.28 -4.60
N THR A 103 16.50 -0.58 -5.29
CA THR A 103 17.01 -0.29 -6.64
C THR A 103 15.88 0.02 -7.63
N PRO A 104 14.86 -0.83 -7.83
CA PRO A 104 13.76 -0.49 -8.72
C PRO A 104 12.96 0.73 -8.25
N MET A 105 12.83 0.99 -6.95
CA MET A 105 12.21 2.25 -6.50
C MET A 105 13.04 3.47 -6.88
N GLN A 106 14.36 3.41 -6.75
CA GLN A 106 15.24 4.51 -7.17
C GLN A 106 15.16 4.74 -8.68
N ASP A 107 15.11 3.68 -9.48
CA ASP A 107 14.94 3.76 -10.92
C ASP A 107 13.59 4.41 -11.28
N ALA A 108 12.51 3.92 -10.70
CA ALA A 108 11.18 4.48 -10.87
C ALA A 108 11.09 5.95 -10.43
N MET A 109 11.81 6.35 -9.37
CA MET A 109 11.86 7.75 -8.92
C MET A 109 12.58 8.64 -9.92
N SER A 110 13.68 8.15 -10.50
CA SER A 110 14.48 8.87 -11.51
C SER A 110 13.69 9.07 -12.79
N ASP A 111 12.92 8.07 -13.21
CA ASP A 111 12.19 8.08 -14.48
C ASP A 111 10.72 8.52 -14.38
N GLY A 112 10.23 8.76 -13.17
CA GLY A 112 8.84 9.17 -12.97
C GLY A 112 7.83 8.04 -13.23
N VAL A 113 8.19 6.80 -12.90
CA VAL A 113 7.33 5.63 -13.08
C VAL A 113 6.49 5.39 -11.82
N PRO A 114 5.15 5.29 -11.92
CA PRO A 114 4.32 5.05 -10.76
C PRO A 114 4.44 3.61 -10.26
N LEU A 115 4.96 3.43 -9.05
CA LEU A 115 4.98 2.17 -8.34
C LEU A 115 4.31 2.32 -6.98
N VAL A 116 3.54 1.31 -6.57
CA VAL A 116 3.02 1.16 -5.21
C VAL A 116 3.65 -0.09 -4.62
N VAL A 117 4.56 0.10 -3.69
CA VAL A 117 5.30 -0.99 -3.03
C VAL A 117 4.70 -1.22 -1.65
N PHE A 118 4.23 -2.44 -1.44
CA PHE A 118 3.81 -2.92 -0.13
C PHE A 118 4.87 -3.86 0.42
N CYS A 119 5.43 -3.56 1.57
CA CYS A 119 6.35 -4.46 2.24
C CYS A 119 5.83 -4.87 3.61
N GLY A 120 6.08 -6.13 3.97
CA GLY A 120 5.83 -6.60 5.32
C GLY A 120 6.82 -5.98 6.30
N GLN A 121 6.42 -5.91 7.55
CA GLN A 121 7.27 -5.52 8.66
C GLN A 121 7.09 -6.50 9.83
N VAL A 122 8.07 -6.60 10.68
CA VAL A 122 7.93 -7.33 11.95
C VAL A 122 6.76 -6.76 12.74
N ALA A 123 6.24 -7.52 13.71
CA ALA A 123 5.16 -7.03 14.56
C ALA A 123 5.53 -5.70 15.23
N THR A 124 4.57 -4.81 15.43
CA THR A 124 4.81 -3.48 16.00
C THR A 124 5.56 -3.51 17.33
N SER A 125 5.33 -4.55 18.14
CA SER A 125 6.02 -4.75 19.43
C SER A 125 7.50 -5.15 19.27
N ALA A 126 7.93 -5.61 18.11
CA ALA A 126 9.30 -6.04 17.83
C ALA A 126 10.14 -4.97 17.10
N ILE A 127 9.52 -3.90 16.65
CA ILE A 127 10.21 -2.81 15.94
C ILE A 127 11.22 -2.13 16.86
N GLY A 128 12.45 -1.98 16.37
CA GLY A 128 13.56 -1.37 17.12
C GLY A 128 14.29 -2.32 18.06
N SER A 129 14.02 -3.62 17.96
CA SER A 129 14.66 -4.66 18.80
C SER A 129 15.70 -5.51 18.06
N ASP A 130 16.07 -5.13 16.82
CA ASP A 130 16.91 -5.95 15.92
C ASP A 130 16.31 -7.34 15.68
N ALA A 131 14.99 -7.39 15.53
CA ALA A 131 14.27 -8.63 15.29
C ALA A 131 14.68 -9.27 13.96
N PHE A 132 14.46 -10.59 13.84
CA PHE A 132 14.79 -11.33 12.63
C PHE A 132 14.13 -10.70 11.39
N GLN A 133 14.95 -10.34 10.40
CA GLN A 133 14.53 -9.67 9.17
C GLN A 133 13.83 -8.32 9.41
N GLU A 134 14.17 -7.61 10.46
CA GLU A 134 13.79 -6.22 10.65
C GLU A 134 14.69 -5.31 9.81
N ALA A 135 14.11 -4.23 9.26
CA ALA A 135 14.83 -3.10 8.69
C ALA A 135 14.00 -1.83 8.86
N ASP A 136 14.66 -0.68 9.03
CA ASP A 136 14.00 0.64 8.96
C ASP A 136 13.67 0.98 7.51
N VAL A 137 12.63 0.33 7.00
CA VAL A 137 12.23 0.44 5.59
C VAL A 137 11.75 1.85 5.25
N VAL A 138 11.07 2.51 6.19
CA VAL A 138 10.62 3.90 6.03
C VAL A 138 11.82 4.84 5.93
N GLY A 139 12.83 4.67 6.77
CA GLY A 139 14.06 5.45 6.71
C GLY A 139 14.85 5.22 5.42
N ILE A 140 15.06 3.95 5.06
CA ILE A 140 15.83 3.56 3.86
C ILE A 140 15.16 4.07 2.58
N SER A 141 13.84 3.96 2.46
CA SER A 141 13.10 4.32 1.23
C SER A 141 12.82 5.82 1.09
N ARG A 142 13.11 6.62 2.09
CA ARG A 142 12.77 8.06 2.10
C ARG A 142 13.33 8.83 0.92
N SER A 143 14.55 8.53 0.49
CA SER A 143 15.22 9.23 -0.61
C SER A 143 14.80 8.74 -2.00
N CYS A 144 14.24 7.56 -2.11
CA CYS A 144 13.86 6.93 -3.37
C CYS A 144 12.34 6.77 -3.56
N THR A 145 11.53 7.48 -2.76
CA THR A 145 10.07 7.48 -2.87
C THR A 145 9.50 8.90 -2.79
N LYS A 146 8.36 9.11 -3.43
CA LYS A 146 7.58 10.36 -3.26
C LYS A 146 6.97 10.45 -1.87
N TRP A 147 6.64 9.30 -1.30
CA TRP A 147 5.99 9.18 -0.01
C TRP A 147 6.14 7.75 0.50
N ASN A 148 6.29 7.62 1.80
CA ASN A 148 6.29 6.34 2.47
C ASN A 148 5.57 6.45 3.82
N VAL A 149 5.01 5.34 4.28
CA VAL A 149 4.30 5.28 5.56
C VAL A 149 4.32 3.86 6.12
N MET A 150 4.41 3.76 7.45
CA MET A 150 4.09 2.54 8.19
C MET A 150 2.65 2.60 8.69
N VAL A 151 1.86 1.56 8.43
CA VAL A 151 0.49 1.44 8.93
C VAL A 151 0.54 0.94 10.37
N LYS A 152 -0.08 1.68 11.30
CA LYS A 152 -0.03 1.35 12.73
C LYS A 152 -1.32 0.73 13.26
N ASP A 153 -2.41 0.84 12.52
CA ASP A 153 -3.72 0.32 12.88
C ASP A 153 -4.43 -0.25 11.64
N VAL A 154 -5.10 -1.38 11.80
CA VAL A 154 -5.87 -2.03 10.73
C VAL A 154 -6.96 -1.10 10.17
N ALA A 155 -7.52 -0.22 10.98
CA ALA A 155 -8.52 0.75 10.54
C ALA A 155 -7.96 1.81 9.58
N GLU A 156 -6.66 2.13 9.67
CA GLU A 156 -6.01 3.07 8.76
C GLU A 156 -5.62 2.46 7.41
N LEU A 157 -5.56 1.13 7.32
CA LEU A 157 -5.06 0.44 6.13
C LEU A 157 -5.76 0.88 4.83
N PRO A 158 -7.09 0.94 4.73
CA PRO A 158 -7.76 1.39 3.51
C PRO A 158 -7.33 2.80 3.10
N ARG A 159 -7.28 3.74 4.05
CA ARG A 159 -6.86 5.11 3.81
C ARG A 159 -5.44 5.17 3.26
N ARG A 160 -4.51 4.44 3.86
CA ARG A 160 -3.11 4.42 3.42
C ARG A 160 -2.92 3.81 2.04
N VAL A 161 -3.72 2.79 1.71
CA VAL A 161 -3.75 2.24 0.34
C VAL A 161 -4.25 3.30 -0.66
N ASN A 162 -5.35 3.99 -0.38
CA ASN A 162 -5.87 5.06 -1.24
C ASN A 162 -4.86 6.19 -1.43
N GLU A 163 -4.24 6.66 -0.33
CA GLU A 163 -3.18 7.67 -0.37
C GLU A 163 -2.01 7.23 -1.26
N ALA A 164 -1.58 5.98 -1.15
CA ALA A 164 -0.48 5.41 -1.94
C ALA A 164 -0.77 5.49 -3.44
N PHE A 165 -1.91 4.99 -3.90
CA PHE A 165 -2.28 5.03 -5.32
C PHE A 165 -2.44 6.46 -5.82
N LYS A 166 -3.09 7.34 -5.05
CA LYS A 166 -3.26 8.76 -5.38
C LYS A 166 -1.91 9.47 -5.53
N ILE A 167 -1.00 9.31 -4.57
CA ILE A 167 0.30 9.98 -4.57
C ILE A 167 1.19 9.46 -5.69
N ALA A 168 1.22 8.14 -5.93
CA ALA A 168 2.01 7.55 -7.00
C ALA A 168 1.66 8.15 -8.37
N MET A 169 0.39 8.49 -8.59
CA MET A 169 -0.13 9.00 -9.87
C MET A 169 -0.21 10.52 -9.93
N SER A 170 -0.07 11.25 -8.82
CA SER A 170 -0.24 12.71 -8.78
C SER A 170 1.01 13.46 -9.26
N GLY A 171 0.85 14.58 -9.96
CA GLY A 171 1.95 15.41 -10.45
C GLY A 171 2.98 14.59 -11.25
N ARG A 172 4.28 14.79 -11.00
CA ARG A 172 5.29 13.86 -11.51
C ARG A 172 5.07 12.51 -10.86
N ARG A 173 4.73 11.51 -11.65
CA ARG A 173 4.53 10.13 -11.18
C ARG A 173 5.80 9.59 -10.51
N GLY A 174 5.66 8.57 -9.68
CA GLY A 174 6.81 7.97 -9.03
C GLY A 174 6.42 6.93 -7.98
N PRO A 175 7.41 6.29 -7.34
CA PRO A 175 7.21 5.24 -6.38
C PRO A 175 6.72 5.78 -5.03
N VAL A 176 5.92 4.95 -4.37
CA VAL A 176 5.50 5.09 -2.97
C VAL A 176 5.64 3.77 -2.24
N LEU A 177 5.81 3.80 -0.92
CA LEU A 177 5.95 2.60 -0.12
C LEU A 177 5.00 2.62 1.07
N VAL A 178 4.33 1.49 1.30
CA VAL A 178 3.49 1.23 2.48
C VAL A 178 4.08 0.06 3.25
N ASP A 179 4.53 0.33 4.46
CA ASP A 179 5.10 -0.66 5.37
C ASP A 179 4.00 -1.24 6.25
N LEU A 180 3.88 -2.58 6.23
CA LEU A 180 2.75 -3.34 6.77
C LEU A 180 3.21 -4.27 7.90
N PRO A 181 3.15 -3.86 9.17
CA PRO A 181 3.45 -4.75 10.30
C PRO A 181 2.56 -5.98 10.31
N LYS A 182 3.17 -7.13 10.66
CA LYS A 182 2.51 -8.44 10.62
C LYS A 182 1.27 -8.49 11.51
N ASP A 183 1.32 -7.92 12.69
CA ASP A 183 0.19 -7.85 13.61
C ASP A 183 -0.95 -6.99 13.09
N VAL A 184 -0.66 -5.90 12.36
CA VAL A 184 -1.68 -5.07 11.70
C VAL A 184 -2.37 -5.86 10.59
N THR A 185 -1.62 -6.56 9.74
CA THR A 185 -2.20 -7.37 8.65
C THR A 185 -2.97 -8.59 9.14
N ALA A 186 -2.64 -9.11 10.33
CA ALA A 186 -3.35 -10.21 10.98
C ALA A 186 -4.56 -9.74 11.80
N SER A 187 -4.59 -8.47 12.24
CA SER A 187 -5.66 -7.94 13.07
C SER A 187 -6.99 -7.84 12.32
N VAL A 188 -8.09 -8.04 13.05
CA VAL A 188 -9.45 -7.97 12.50
C VAL A 188 -10.06 -6.62 12.82
N LEU A 189 -10.63 -5.96 11.82
CA LEU A 189 -11.34 -4.70 11.99
C LEU A 189 -12.67 -4.92 12.73
N LYS A 190 -12.86 -4.22 13.84
CA LYS A 190 -14.03 -4.40 14.74
C LYS A 190 -15.06 -3.27 14.63
N HIS A 191 -14.70 -2.14 14.04
CA HIS A 191 -15.52 -0.93 13.99
C HIS A 191 -15.65 -0.43 12.56
N PRO A 192 -16.76 0.27 12.22
CA PRO A 192 -16.87 0.91 10.92
C PRO A 192 -15.83 2.01 10.79
N ILE A 193 -15.44 2.30 9.57
CA ILE A 193 -14.46 3.33 9.24
C ILE A 193 -15.07 4.35 8.28
N PRO A 194 -14.50 5.57 8.16
CA PRO A 194 -15.00 6.57 7.24
C PRO A 194 -15.08 6.05 5.80
N TYR A 195 -16.21 6.27 5.14
CA TYR A 195 -16.39 5.87 3.73
C TYR A 195 -15.35 6.52 2.80
N SER A 196 -14.93 7.74 3.10
CA SER A 196 -13.84 8.42 2.38
C SER A 196 -12.51 7.66 2.41
N TRP A 197 -12.30 6.79 3.40
CA TRP A 197 -11.08 5.97 3.50
C TRP A 197 -11.13 4.72 2.62
N THR A 198 -12.31 4.26 2.26
CA THR A 198 -12.51 3.00 1.54
C THR A 198 -12.83 3.17 0.07
N SER A 199 -13.26 4.38 -0.32
CA SER A 199 -13.58 4.72 -1.69
C SER A 199 -12.34 5.24 -2.41
N PRO A 200 -11.86 4.56 -3.49
CA PRO A 200 -10.82 5.13 -4.34
C PRO A 200 -11.29 6.45 -4.94
N GLU A 201 -10.50 7.50 -4.74
CA GLU A 201 -10.73 8.74 -5.50
C GLU A 201 -10.45 8.47 -6.98
N PRO A 202 -11.30 8.97 -7.90
CA PRO A 202 -11.02 8.85 -9.33
C PRO A 202 -9.72 9.59 -9.62
N VAL A 203 -8.69 8.84 -9.99
CA VAL A 203 -7.44 9.42 -10.49
C VAL A 203 -7.72 9.95 -11.89
N SER A 204 -7.73 11.27 -12.03
CA SER A 204 -7.82 11.89 -13.37
C SER A 204 -6.55 11.59 -14.16
N TYR A 205 -6.68 10.73 -15.15
CA TYR A 205 -5.58 10.40 -16.08
C TYR A 205 -5.33 11.52 -17.11
N THR A 206 -5.94 12.69 -16.94
CA THR A 206 -5.82 13.82 -17.87
C THR A 206 -4.59 14.64 -17.54
N HIS A 207 -3.41 14.17 -17.88
CA HIS A 207 -2.26 15.01 -18.26
C HIS A 207 -1.29 14.14 -19.06
N LEU A 208 -1.51 14.13 -20.37
CA LEU A 208 -0.46 13.87 -21.33
C LEU A 208 0.35 15.16 -21.49
#